data_2668226f0f184a9a06134e77ba8fed33
#
_entry.id   2668226f0f184a9a06134e77ba8fed33
#
_cell.length_a   1.000
_cell.length_b   1.000
_cell.length_c   1.000
_cell.angle_alpha   90.00
_cell.angle_beta   90.00
_cell.angle_gamma   90.00
#
_symmetry.space_group_name_H-M   'P 1'
#
loop_
_entity.id
_entity.type
_entity.pdbx_description
1 polymer ?
#
loop_
_entity_poly.entity_id
_entity_poly.type
_entity_poly.pdbx_seq_one_letter_code
_entity_poly.pdbx_strand_id
1 'polypeptide(L)'
;MNLVTPPEHPFAQFVRILGKGKRGARSMTREEAREAMGMLLDGKVEDTQLGAFLMLLRHKEESAEELAGFTEALRARLQAPPIRVDIDWPTYAGKKRHLPWYLLAIKALAASGVRILIHGGGAHTAGRLYSEQLLQTLEIPLCGDWSEAGEALDEHSLAFIPLGAWAPQLQRMINLRNTLGLRSPIHSLARLLNPLGARVGLQSIFHPGYQAVHREASQLLGDHAIVIKGEGGEIEVNPDGICHLYGTENGANWDEEWPALSAQRHVKPDSLDPQHLLAFWRGEAEDSYGRLAVLSTLALALRGLGEPREAAFTRAEAIWQARR
;
A
#
# COMPACT_ATOMS: atom_id res chain seq x y z
N MET A 1 53.68 17.14 3.39
CA MET A 1 52.69 16.06 3.60
C MET A 1 51.52 16.34 2.67
N ASN A 2 51.46 15.66 1.51
CA ASN A 2 50.31 15.81 0.61
C ASN A 2 49.12 15.12 1.28
N LEU A 3 48.20 15.92 1.81
CA LEU A 3 46.90 15.44 2.28
C LEU A 3 46.10 14.99 1.06
N VAL A 4 46.19 13.70 0.74
CA VAL A 4 45.31 13.09 -0.26
C VAL A 4 43.93 13.05 0.36
N THR A 5 43.04 13.89 -0.12
CA THR A 5 41.60 13.84 0.27
C THR A 5 41.05 12.48 -0.16
N PRO A 6 40.49 11.68 0.74
CA PRO A 6 39.91 10.40 0.35
C PRO A 6 38.83 10.63 -0.72
N PRO A 7 38.66 9.69 -1.67
CA PRO A 7 37.64 9.83 -2.68
C PRO A 7 36.25 9.90 -2.02
N GLU A 8 35.37 10.73 -2.59
CA GLU A 8 34.00 10.86 -2.10
C GLU A 8 33.24 9.55 -2.29
N HIS A 9 32.43 9.17 -1.30
CA HIS A 9 31.62 7.96 -1.39
C HIS A 9 30.60 8.08 -2.55
N PRO A 10 30.43 7.04 -3.40
CA PRO A 10 29.56 7.11 -4.59
C PRO A 10 28.12 7.53 -4.29
N PHE A 11 27.58 7.17 -3.12
CA PHE A 11 26.23 7.56 -2.70
C PHE A 11 26.10 9.03 -2.31
N ALA A 12 27.18 9.75 -2.01
CA ALA A 12 27.13 11.14 -1.55
C ALA A 12 26.47 12.09 -2.58
N GLN A 13 26.54 11.76 -3.86
CA GLN A 13 25.89 12.54 -4.93
C GLN A 13 24.37 12.63 -4.72
N PHE A 14 23.70 11.53 -4.31
CA PHE A 14 22.24 11.50 -4.10
C PHE A 14 21.84 12.32 -2.87
N VAL A 15 22.62 12.25 -1.79
CA VAL A 15 22.42 13.12 -0.62
C VAL A 15 22.57 14.58 -1.02
N ARG A 16 23.56 14.92 -1.86
CA ARG A 16 23.80 16.28 -2.34
C ARG A 16 22.66 16.77 -3.23
N ILE A 17 22.11 15.95 -4.13
CA ILE A 17 20.97 16.30 -4.98
C ILE A 17 19.79 16.77 -4.11
N LEU A 18 19.48 16.01 -3.06
CA LEU A 18 18.36 16.30 -2.16
C LEU A 18 18.65 17.42 -1.16
N GLY A 19 19.92 17.58 -0.76
CA GLY A 19 20.32 18.41 0.39
C GLY A 19 21.06 19.71 0.07
N LYS A 20 21.25 20.11 -1.20
CA LYS A 20 22.06 21.28 -1.60
C LYS A 20 21.45 22.65 -1.22
N GLY A 21 20.51 22.67 -0.27
CA GLY A 21 19.85 23.88 0.21
C GLY A 21 18.70 24.33 -0.70
N LYS A 22 17.94 25.35 -0.25
CA LYS A 22 16.66 25.76 -0.88
C LYS A 22 16.73 26.11 -2.37
N ARG A 23 17.88 26.56 -2.87
CA ARG A 23 18.06 26.95 -4.28
C ARG A 23 18.73 25.89 -5.15
N GLY A 24 19.31 24.87 -4.54
CA GLY A 24 20.09 23.85 -5.25
C GLY A 24 19.57 22.44 -5.13
N ALA A 25 18.70 22.19 -4.17
CA ALA A 25 18.03 20.90 -4.01
C ALA A 25 16.99 20.69 -5.13
N ARG A 26 16.92 19.48 -5.64
CA ARG A 26 15.95 19.05 -6.64
C ARG A 26 15.50 17.62 -6.42
N SER A 27 14.45 17.21 -7.08
CA SER A 27 14.14 15.78 -7.20
C SER A 27 15.18 15.05 -8.05
N MET A 28 15.39 13.80 -7.76
CA MET A 28 16.16 12.89 -8.62
C MET A 28 15.36 12.58 -9.89
N THR A 29 16.07 12.34 -10.99
CA THR A 29 15.45 11.70 -12.15
C THR A 29 15.11 10.24 -11.81
N ARG A 30 14.32 9.60 -12.65
CA ARG A 30 13.96 8.17 -12.51
C ARG A 30 15.20 7.27 -12.47
N GLU A 31 16.19 7.56 -13.31
CA GLU A 31 17.46 6.83 -13.36
C GLU A 31 18.28 7.04 -12.10
N GLU A 32 18.43 8.29 -11.64
CA GLU A 32 19.13 8.63 -10.39
C GLU A 32 18.45 7.93 -9.18
N ALA A 33 17.14 7.95 -9.12
CA ALA A 33 16.38 7.29 -8.07
C ALA A 33 16.54 5.76 -8.10
N ARG A 34 16.51 5.16 -9.30
CA ARG A 34 16.75 3.72 -9.49
C ARG A 34 18.15 3.33 -9.06
N GLU A 35 19.16 4.12 -9.39
CA GLU A 35 20.55 3.87 -8.98
C GLU A 35 20.70 4.00 -7.46
N ALA A 36 20.18 5.09 -6.86
CA ALA A 36 20.25 5.32 -5.42
C ALA A 36 19.60 4.16 -4.63
N MET A 37 18.40 3.76 -5.00
CA MET A 37 17.70 2.64 -4.36
C MET A 37 18.44 1.34 -4.59
N GLY A 38 19.01 1.13 -5.77
CA GLY A 38 19.86 -0.03 -6.06
C GLY A 38 21.03 -0.15 -5.09
N MET A 39 21.75 0.94 -4.85
CA MET A 39 22.86 0.97 -3.89
C MET A 39 22.38 0.68 -2.45
N LEU A 40 21.22 1.20 -2.05
CA LEU A 40 20.62 0.91 -0.74
C LEU A 40 20.31 -0.57 -0.56
N LEU A 41 19.69 -1.18 -1.56
CA LEU A 41 19.32 -2.59 -1.55
C LEU A 41 20.53 -3.53 -1.60
N ASP A 42 21.60 -3.11 -2.27
CA ASP A 42 22.85 -3.85 -2.36
C ASP A 42 23.74 -3.68 -1.11
N GLY A 43 23.31 -2.91 -0.09
CA GLY A 43 24.06 -2.67 1.14
C GLY A 43 25.33 -1.82 0.94
N LYS A 44 25.39 -1.01 -0.15
CA LYS A 44 26.52 -0.16 -0.51
C LYS A 44 26.43 1.26 0.06
N VAL A 45 25.66 1.44 1.11
CA VAL A 45 25.36 2.78 1.67
C VAL A 45 25.57 2.74 3.18
N GLU A 46 26.30 3.72 3.70
CA GLU A 46 26.53 3.87 5.13
C GLU A 46 25.23 4.26 5.87
N ASP A 47 25.06 3.81 7.12
CA ASP A 47 23.85 4.11 7.93
C ASP A 47 23.61 5.62 8.09
N THR A 48 24.69 6.42 8.18
CA THR A 48 24.60 7.89 8.23
C THR A 48 24.08 8.49 6.94
N GLN A 49 24.47 7.93 5.79
CA GLN A 49 23.96 8.35 4.48
C GLN A 49 22.52 7.93 4.27
N LEU A 50 22.16 6.70 4.70
CA LEU A 50 20.78 6.21 4.67
C LEU A 50 19.86 7.13 5.47
N GLY A 51 20.22 7.47 6.72
CA GLY A 51 19.43 8.37 7.56
C GLY A 51 19.26 9.75 6.93
N ALA A 52 20.35 10.36 6.44
CA ALA A 52 20.33 11.65 5.76
C ALA A 52 19.45 11.62 4.51
N PHE A 53 19.62 10.60 3.66
CA PHE A 53 18.86 10.42 2.42
C PHE A 53 17.35 10.33 2.69
N LEU A 54 16.94 9.46 3.62
CA LEU A 54 15.54 9.28 3.97
C LEU A 54 14.89 10.55 4.52
N MET A 55 15.61 11.32 5.35
CA MET A 55 15.08 12.54 5.95
C MET A 55 15.05 13.71 4.98
N LEU A 56 16.04 13.86 4.11
CA LEU A 56 16.03 14.86 3.05
C LEU A 56 14.90 14.59 2.04
N LEU A 57 14.74 13.33 1.62
CA LEU A 57 13.65 12.92 0.74
C LEU A 57 12.29 13.17 1.39
N ARG A 58 12.14 12.85 2.69
CA ARG A 58 10.92 13.13 3.47
C ARG A 58 10.62 14.63 3.56
N HIS A 59 11.65 15.47 3.74
CA HIS A 59 11.49 16.91 3.85
C HIS A 59 11.12 17.58 2.51
N LYS A 60 11.73 17.08 1.43
CA LYS A 60 11.47 17.57 0.07
C LYS A 60 10.12 17.09 -0.47
N GLU A 61 9.65 15.96 0.00
CA GLU A 61 8.59 15.14 -0.56
C GLU A 61 8.99 14.45 -1.88
N GLU A 62 8.52 13.24 -2.09
CA GLU A 62 8.86 12.40 -3.23
C GLU A 62 8.13 12.86 -4.50
N SER A 63 8.81 12.81 -5.63
CA SER A 63 8.21 12.98 -6.94
C SER A 63 7.76 11.63 -7.53
N ALA A 64 6.91 11.68 -8.55
CA ALA A 64 6.48 10.50 -9.28
C ALA A 64 7.65 9.74 -9.93
N GLU A 65 8.61 10.47 -10.48
CA GLU A 65 9.84 9.92 -11.07
C GLU A 65 10.69 9.18 -10.02
N GLU A 66 10.83 9.77 -8.82
CA GLU A 66 11.57 9.14 -7.73
C GLU A 66 10.88 7.85 -7.26
N LEU A 67 9.56 7.87 -7.07
CA LEU A 67 8.80 6.68 -6.69
C LEU A 67 8.88 5.60 -7.76
N ALA A 68 8.78 5.95 -9.03
CA ALA A 68 8.90 5.00 -10.14
C ALA A 68 10.30 4.36 -10.17
N GLY A 69 11.37 5.17 -10.10
CA GLY A 69 12.75 4.67 -10.11
C GLY A 69 13.05 3.78 -8.91
N PHE A 70 12.57 4.12 -7.71
CA PHE A 70 12.71 3.27 -6.51
C PHE A 70 11.98 1.94 -6.68
N THR A 71 10.76 1.97 -7.20
CA THR A 71 9.96 0.75 -7.45
C THR A 71 10.64 -0.16 -8.46
N GLU A 72 11.17 0.38 -9.54
CA GLU A 72 11.92 -0.39 -10.55
C GLU A 72 13.16 -1.07 -9.95
N ALA A 73 13.94 -0.35 -9.14
CA ALA A 73 15.12 -0.91 -8.50
C ALA A 73 14.77 -2.09 -7.59
N LEU A 74 13.64 -1.99 -6.89
CA LEU A 74 13.10 -3.06 -6.06
C LEU A 74 12.63 -4.24 -6.90
N ARG A 75 11.73 -4.00 -7.85
CA ARG A 75 11.18 -5.07 -8.72
C ARG A 75 12.25 -5.83 -9.46
N ALA A 76 13.32 -5.15 -9.91
CA ALA A 76 14.45 -5.79 -10.56
C ALA A 76 15.25 -6.75 -9.66
N ARG A 77 15.10 -6.64 -8.34
CA ARG A 77 15.77 -7.49 -7.34
C ARG A 77 14.84 -8.52 -6.70
N LEU A 78 13.54 -8.38 -6.92
CA LEU A 78 12.58 -9.36 -6.45
C LEU A 78 12.72 -10.63 -7.29
N GLN A 79 12.96 -11.74 -6.61
CA GLN A 79 12.91 -13.08 -7.22
C GLN A 79 11.49 -13.64 -7.05
N ALA A 80 10.48 -12.83 -7.38
CA ALA A 80 9.10 -13.25 -7.29
C ALA A 80 8.78 -14.31 -8.35
N PRO A 81 8.16 -15.44 -7.99
CA PRO A 81 7.75 -16.45 -8.95
C PRO A 81 6.58 -15.94 -9.80
N PRO A 82 6.31 -16.55 -10.96
CA PRO A 82 5.23 -16.15 -11.85
C PRO A 82 3.85 -16.65 -11.33
N ILE A 83 3.44 -16.14 -10.18
CA ILE A 83 2.13 -16.44 -9.59
C ILE A 83 1.12 -15.43 -10.13
N ARG A 84 0.01 -15.91 -10.68
CA ARG A 84 -1.08 -15.04 -11.14
C ARG A 84 -1.84 -14.44 -9.95
N VAL A 85 -2.00 -13.12 -9.96
CA VAL A 85 -2.77 -12.36 -8.98
C VAL A 85 -3.64 -11.34 -9.73
N ASP A 86 -4.88 -11.16 -9.28
CA ASP A 86 -5.78 -10.17 -9.85
C ASP A 86 -5.63 -8.81 -9.16
N ILE A 87 -5.48 -8.80 -7.84
CA ILE A 87 -5.37 -7.57 -7.04
C ILE A 87 -4.15 -7.62 -6.13
N ASP A 88 -3.33 -6.58 -6.19
CA ASP A 88 -2.32 -6.25 -5.19
C ASP A 88 -2.92 -5.33 -4.12
N TRP A 89 -2.84 -5.74 -2.84
CA TRP A 89 -3.49 -5.05 -1.73
C TRP A 89 -2.51 -4.74 -0.58
N PRO A 90 -1.78 -3.63 -0.65
CA PRO A 90 -0.85 -3.22 0.41
C PRO A 90 -1.56 -2.71 1.67
N THR A 91 -1.11 -3.15 2.86
CA THR A 91 -1.63 -2.74 4.17
C THR A 91 -0.50 -2.30 5.10
N TYR A 92 -0.26 -0.99 5.20
CA TYR A 92 0.89 -0.42 5.93
C TYR A 92 0.52 0.66 6.95
N ALA A 93 -0.75 1.05 7.08
CA ALA A 93 -1.13 2.16 7.93
C ALA A 93 -1.65 1.72 9.31
N GLY A 94 -2.41 0.63 9.35
CA GLY A 94 -3.19 0.21 10.51
C GLY A 94 -4.38 1.14 10.80
N LYS A 95 -5.40 0.63 11.42
CA LYS A 95 -6.65 1.34 11.74
C LYS A 95 -6.61 1.93 13.15
N LYS A 96 -7.22 3.10 13.34
CA LYS A 96 -7.29 3.78 14.65
C LYS A 96 -8.70 4.18 15.06
N ARG A 97 -9.58 4.44 14.08
CA ARG A 97 -10.92 5.00 14.34
C ARG A 97 -12.03 4.00 14.16
N HIS A 98 -11.90 3.17 13.15
CA HIS A 98 -12.85 2.11 12.79
C HIS A 98 -12.11 0.80 12.65
N LEU A 99 -12.83 -0.31 12.77
CA LEU A 99 -12.31 -1.64 12.47
C LEU A 99 -11.87 -1.71 11.00
N PRO A 100 -10.94 -2.61 10.63
CA PRO A 100 -10.49 -2.80 9.26
C PRO A 100 -11.51 -3.59 8.43
N TRP A 101 -12.61 -2.93 8.07
CA TRP A 101 -13.72 -3.51 7.31
C TRP A 101 -13.30 -4.00 5.93
N TYR A 102 -12.24 -3.41 5.37
CA TYR A 102 -11.66 -3.87 4.11
C TYR A 102 -11.20 -5.33 4.13
N LEU A 103 -10.82 -5.88 5.28
CA LEU A 103 -10.46 -7.30 5.39
C LEU A 103 -11.66 -8.21 5.08
N LEU A 104 -12.87 -7.80 5.44
CA LEU A 104 -14.07 -8.53 5.06
C LEU A 104 -14.41 -8.39 3.58
N ALA A 105 -14.13 -7.23 2.99
CA ALA A 105 -14.24 -7.03 1.54
C ALA A 105 -13.26 -7.95 0.80
N ILE A 106 -12.02 -8.05 1.26
CA ILE A 106 -11.01 -8.97 0.71
C ILE A 106 -11.48 -10.42 0.80
N LYS A 107 -11.95 -10.87 1.98
CA LYS A 107 -12.46 -12.24 2.15
C LYS A 107 -13.61 -12.55 1.19
N ALA A 108 -14.56 -11.63 1.06
CA ALA A 108 -15.71 -11.83 0.18
C ALA A 108 -15.30 -11.89 -1.30
N LEU A 109 -14.37 -11.03 -1.74
CA LEU A 109 -13.80 -11.07 -3.09
C LEU A 109 -13.06 -12.38 -3.35
N ALA A 110 -12.21 -12.82 -2.43
CA ALA A 110 -11.48 -14.09 -2.56
C ALA A 110 -12.44 -15.28 -2.65
N ALA A 111 -13.49 -15.30 -1.84
CA ALA A 111 -14.56 -16.33 -1.90
C ALA A 111 -15.29 -16.31 -3.27
N SER A 112 -15.30 -15.19 -3.98
CA SER A 112 -15.86 -15.09 -5.34
C SER A 112 -14.87 -15.50 -6.46
N GLY A 113 -13.66 -15.95 -6.09
CA GLY A 113 -12.62 -16.41 -7.01
C GLY A 113 -11.65 -15.34 -7.50
N VAL A 114 -11.69 -14.13 -6.94
CA VAL A 114 -10.69 -13.08 -7.24
C VAL A 114 -9.41 -13.38 -6.45
N ARG A 115 -8.27 -13.50 -7.14
CA ARG A 115 -6.99 -13.83 -6.51
C ARG A 115 -6.33 -12.56 -5.97
N ILE A 116 -6.14 -12.50 -4.66
CA ILE A 116 -5.68 -11.30 -3.95
C ILE A 116 -4.40 -11.59 -3.18
N LEU A 117 -3.35 -10.83 -3.46
CA LEU A 117 -2.17 -10.77 -2.62
C LEU A 117 -2.28 -9.59 -1.65
N ILE A 118 -2.31 -9.87 -0.36
CA ILE A 118 -2.14 -8.84 0.67
C ILE A 118 -0.67 -8.85 1.08
N HIS A 119 -0.07 -7.68 1.20
CA HIS A 119 1.23 -7.54 1.83
C HIS A 119 1.26 -6.36 2.79
N GLY A 120 2.05 -6.47 3.86
CA GLY A 120 2.06 -5.45 4.90
C GLY A 120 3.33 -5.46 5.73
N GLY A 121 3.52 -4.38 6.48
CA GLY A 121 4.56 -4.31 7.51
C GLY A 121 3.96 -4.56 8.89
N GLY A 122 4.77 -5.09 9.80
CA GLY A 122 4.38 -5.27 11.20
C GLY A 122 3.99 -3.96 11.89
N ALA A 123 3.44 -4.08 13.10
CA ALA A 123 2.98 -2.94 13.89
C ALA A 123 4.13 -1.96 14.21
N HIS A 124 4.12 -0.79 13.59
CA HIS A 124 5.15 0.23 13.76
C HIS A 124 4.64 1.54 14.41
N THR A 125 3.34 1.65 14.71
CA THR A 125 2.73 2.82 15.36
C THR A 125 1.80 2.37 16.46
N ALA A 126 2.05 2.79 17.70
CA ALA A 126 1.23 2.45 18.85
C ALA A 126 -0.24 2.93 18.68
N GLY A 127 -1.17 2.18 19.26
CA GLY A 127 -2.60 2.51 19.25
C GLY A 127 -3.27 2.36 17.90
N ARG A 128 -2.71 1.52 17.01
CA ARG A 128 -3.32 1.14 15.73
C ARG A 128 -3.46 -0.39 15.64
N LEU A 129 -4.53 -0.82 15.02
CA LEU A 129 -4.82 -2.21 14.71
C LEU A 129 -4.37 -2.52 13.29
N TYR A 130 -3.39 -3.42 13.15
CA TYR A 130 -2.82 -3.82 11.86
C TYR A 130 -3.45 -5.11 11.34
N SER A 131 -3.49 -5.28 10.02
CA SER A 131 -4.05 -6.47 9.35
C SER A 131 -3.48 -7.77 9.90
N GLU A 132 -2.15 -7.83 10.06
CA GLU A 132 -1.44 -9.02 10.54
C GLU A 132 -1.97 -9.53 11.90
N GLN A 133 -2.46 -8.63 12.77
CA GLN A 133 -3.02 -8.99 14.07
C GLN A 133 -4.41 -9.67 13.98
N LEU A 134 -5.04 -9.64 12.81
CA LEU A 134 -6.40 -10.14 12.58
C LEU A 134 -6.45 -11.37 11.68
N LEU A 135 -5.31 -11.78 11.11
CA LEU A 135 -5.26 -12.85 10.11
C LEU A 135 -5.82 -14.16 10.69
N GLN A 136 -5.39 -14.54 11.90
CA GLN A 136 -5.88 -15.74 12.56
C GLN A 136 -7.38 -15.65 12.87
N THR A 137 -7.87 -14.53 13.38
CA THR A 137 -9.29 -14.32 13.71
C THR A 137 -10.17 -14.41 12.47
N LEU A 138 -9.67 -13.92 11.33
CA LEU A 138 -10.40 -13.90 10.07
C LEU A 138 -10.05 -15.07 9.14
N GLU A 139 -9.21 -16.02 9.59
CA GLU A 139 -8.80 -17.18 8.80
C GLU A 139 -8.18 -16.78 7.46
N ILE A 140 -7.36 -15.72 7.46
CA ILE A 140 -6.59 -15.27 6.30
C ILE A 140 -5.22 -15.95 6.35
N PRO A 141 -4.78 -16.65 5.29
CA PRO A 141 -3.49 -17.32 5.26
C PRO A 141 -2.32 -16.35 5.45
N LEU A 142 -1.49 -16.59 6.46
CA LEU A 142 -0.21 -15.93 6.69
C LEU A 142 0.89 -16.77 6.10
N CYS A 143 1.64 -16.21 5.14
CA CYS A 143 2.65 -16.92 4.36
C CYS A 143 4.05 -16.40 4.71
N GLY A 144 4.99 -17.31 4.95
CA GLY A 144 6.39 -16.98 5.27
C GLY A 144 7.27 -16.78 4.04
N ASP A 145 6.83 -17.25 2.87
CA ASP A 145 7.56 -17.12 1.62
C ASP A 145 6.63 -17.17 0.39
N TRP A 146 7.20 -17.10 -0.81
CA TRP A 146 6.45 -17.11 -2.07
C TRP A 146 5.83 -18.48 -2.40
N SER A 147 6.39 -19.59 -1.91
CA SER A 147 5.82 -20.93 -2.11
C SER A 147 4.50 -21.06 -1.36
N GLU A 148 4.52 -20.73 -0.07
CA GLU A 148 3.31 -20.71 0.77
C GLU A 148 2.26 -19.73 0.23
N ALA A 149 2.68 -18.56 -0.26
CA ALA A 149 1.76 -17.60 -0.87
C ALA A 149 1.11 -18.16 -2.14
N GLY A 150 1.85 -18.90 -2.96
CA GLY A 150 1.33 -19.57 -4.15
C GLY A 150 0.27 -20.63 -3.80
N GLU A 151 0.58 -21.49 -2.85
CA GLU A 151 -0.33 -22.54 -2.34
C GLU A 151 -1.61 -21.92 -1.76
N ALA A 152 -1.48 -20.88 -0.92
CA ALA A 152 -2.62 -20.17 -0.35
C ALA A 152 -3.50 -19.49 -1.42
N LEU A 153 -2.89 -18.90 -2.44
CA LEU A 153 -3.62 -18.32 -3.57
C LEU A 153 -4.34 -19.37 -4.41
N ASP A 154 -3.77 -20.56 -4.56
CA ASP A 154 -4.41 -21.67 -5.29
C ASP A 154 -5.59 -22.28 -4.51
N GLU A 155 -5.45 -22.43 -3.20
CA GLU A 155 -6.47 -23.03 -2.35
C GLU A 155 -7.58 -22.04 -1.96
N HIS A 156 -7.21 -20.80 -1.61
CA HIS A 156 -8.11 -19.82 -1.01
C HIS A 156 -8.33 -18.56 -1.85
N SER A 157 -7.65 -18.40 -2.99
CA SER A 157 -7.59 -17.15 -3.78
C SER A 157 -7.08 -15.95 -2.96
N LEU A 158 -6.45 -16.17 -1.82
CA LEU A 158 -6.05 -15.16 -0.85
C LEU A 158 -4.74 -15.57 -0.15
N ALA A 159 -3.79 -14.65 -0.08
CA ALA A 159 -2.58 -14.80 0.69
C ALA A 159 -2.18 -13.48 1.35
N PHE A 160 -1.67 -13.54 2.57
CA PHE A 160 -0.96 -12.43 3.21
C PHE A 160 0.51 -12.79 3.37
N ILE A 161 1.40 -11.93 2.85
CA ILE A 161 2.84 -12.08 3.02
C ILE A 161 3.44 -10.85 3.69
N PRO A 162 4.13 -10.98 4.85
CA PRO A 162 4.79 -9.85 5.50
C PRO A 162 5.91 -9.28 4.62
N LEU A 163 6.06 -7.94 4.60
CA LEU A 163 7.14 -7.28 3.83
C LEU A 163 8.52 -7.85 4.15
N GLY A 164 8.78 -8.16 5.42
CA GLY A 164 10.06 -8.71 5.86
C GLY A 164 10.41 -10.08 5.27
N ALA A 165 9.42 -10.85 4.83
CA ALA A 165 9.61 -12.18 4.25
C ALA A 165 10.19 -12.11 2.82
N TRP A 166 9.91 -11.04 2.06
CA TRP A 166 10.32 -10.93 0.66
C TRP A 166 11.13 -9.66 0.34
N ALA A 167 11.08 -8.63 1.19
CA ALA A 167 11.86 -7.40 1.03
C ALA A 167 12.42 -6.93 2.40
N PRO A 168 13.31 -7.71 3.04
CA PRO A 168 13.81 -7.44 4.39
C PRO A 168 14.53 -6.10 4.50
N GLN A 169 15.21 -5.63 3.45
CA GLN A 169 15.86 -4.31 3.43
C GLN A 169 14.83 -3.18 3.56
N LEU A 170 13.67 -3.29 2.89
CA LEU A 170 12.60 -2.31 3.03
C LEU A 170 12.01 -2.34 4.43
N GLN A 171 11.78 -3.52 4.98
CA GLN A 171 11.27 -3.68 6.34
C GLN A 171 12.24 -3.03 7.35
N ARG A 172 13.56 -3.21 7.18
CA ARG A 172 14.57 -2.51 7.98
C ARG A 172 14.41 -0.99 7.89
N MET A 173 14.26 -0.44 6.68
CA MET A 173 14.08 1.00 6.47
C MET A 173 12.76 1.53 7.09
N ILE A 174 11.67 0.78 7.05
CA ILE A 174 10.43 1.11 7.75
C ILE A 174 10.64 1.17 9.27
N ASN A 175 11.39 0.22 9.82
CA ASN A 175 11.67 0.12 11.25
C ASN A 175 12.56 1.27 11.76
N LEU A 176 13.30 1.97 10.89
CA LEU A 176 14.06 3.17 11.25
C LEU A 176 13.18 4.32 11.76
N ARG A 177 11.85 4.23 11.61
CA ARG A 177 10.91 5.20 12.17
C ARG A 177 11.17 5.47 13.67
N ASN A 178 11.48 4.44 14.45
CA ASN A 178 11.72 4.58 15.88
C ASN A 178 13.05 5.30 16.19
N THR A 179 14.02 5.20 15.31
CA THR A 179 15.31 5.89 15.41
C THR A 179 15.23 7.32 14.87
N LEU A 180 14.55 7.50 13.74
CA LEU A 180 14.45 8.80 13.06
C LEU A 180 13.31 9.68 13.62
N GLY A 181 12.39 9.14 14.41
CA GLY A 181 11.26 9.85 14.99
C GLY A 181 10.12 10.12 13.99
N LEU A 182 10.31 9.88 12.71
CA LEU A 182 9.38 10.17 11.62
C LEU A 182 9.23 8.95 10.69
N ARG A 183 8.08 8.85 10.04
CA ARG A 183 7.91 7.94 8.90
C ARG A 183 8.76 8.43 7.74
N SER A 184 9.48 7.52 7.10
CA SER A 184 10.24 7.78 5.88
C SER A 184 9.37 7.58 4.62
N PRO A 185 9.83 8.02 3.45
CA PRO A 185 9.21 7.77 2.15
C PRO A 185 8.98 6.29 1.81
N ILE A 186 9.72 5.38 2.45
CA ILE A 186 9.56 3.94 2.25
C ILE A 186 8.15 3.47 2.62
N HIS A 187 7.48 4.14 3.57
CA HIS A 187 6.08 3.82 3.91
C HIS A 187 5.09 4.14 2.77
N SER A 188 5.40 5.14 1.93
CA SER A 188 4.63 5.45 0.72
C SER A 188 5.02 4.49 -0.41
N LEU A 189 6.32 4.32 -0.64
CA LEU A 189 6.87 3.42 -1.66
C LEU A 189 6.33 1.98 -1.54
N ALA A 190 6.22 1.45 -0.32
CA ALA A 190 5.72 0.10 -0.08
C ALA A 190 4.32 -0.17 -0.68
N ARG A 191 3.53 0.87 -0.94
CA ARG A 191 2.20 0.76 -1.56
C ARG A 191 2.20 0.65 -3.08
N LEU A 192 3.34 0.90 -3.71
CA LEU A 192 3.54 0.85 -5.17
C LEU A 192 4.16 -0.46 -5.65
N LEU A 193 4.52 -1.37 -4.72
CA LEU A 193 5.41 -2.47 -5.05
C LEU A 193 4.84 -3.45 -6.04
N ASN A 194 3.57 -3.81 -5.92
CA ASN A 194 2.91 -4.80 -6.79
C ASN A 194 3.88 -5.94 -7.19
N PRO A 195 4.36 -6.74 -6.22
CA PRO A 195 5.52 -7.61 -6.40
C PRO A 195 5.28 -8.76 -7.37
N LEU A 196 4.03 -9.18 -7.56
CA LEU A 196 3.65 -10.25 -8.48
C LEU A 196 3.06 -9.74 -9.79
N GLY A 197 3.04 -8.42 -10.04
CA GLY A 197 2.48 -7.85 -11.26
C GLY A 197 0.98 -8.12 -11.40
N ALA A 198 0.21 -7.93 -10.33
CA ALA A 198 -1.25 -8.07 -10.33
C ALA A 198 -1.89 -7.21 -11.42
N ARG A 199 -3.06 -7.65 -11.91
CA ARG A 199 -3.83 -6.91 -12.92
C ARG A 199 -4.17 -5.48 -12.49
N VAL A 200 -4.37 -5.26 -11.18
CA VAL A 200 -4.55 -3.94 -10.61
C VAL A 200 -3.87 -3.83 -9.25
N GLY A 201 -3.16 -2.73 -9.01
CA GLY A 201 -2.65 -2.33 -7.71
C GLY A 201 -3.62 -1.33 -7.05
N LEU A 202 -4.08 -1.64 -5.84
CA LEU A 202 -4.85 -0.69 -5.06
C LEU A 202 -3.93 0.07 -4.11
N GLN A 203 -4.07 1.38 -4.02
CA GLN A 203 -3.20 2.21 -3.20
C GLN A 203 -4.00 3.17 -2.33
N SER A 204 -3.61 3.33 -1.08
CA SER A 204 -4.21 4.30 -0.18
C SER A 204 -3.17 5.29 0.32
N ILE A 205 -3.41 6.57 0.08
CA ILE A 205 -2.52 7.66 0.46
C ILE A 205 -3.28 8.65 1.35
N PHE A 206 -2.75 8.86 2.56
CA PHE A 206 -3.42 9.69 3.56
C PHE A 206 -3.27 11.19 3.31
N HIS A 207 -2.09 11.64 2.82
CA HIS A 207 -1.79 13.05 2.66
C HIS A 207 -2.37 13.61 1.36
N PRO A 208 -3.06 14.78 1.40
CA PRO A 208 -3.54 15.46 0.20
C PRO A 208 -2.40 15.73 -0.79
N GLY A 209 -2.69 15.61 -2.08
CA GLY A 209 -1.70 15.83 -3.16
C GLY A 209 -0.88 14.60 -3.54
N TYR A 210 -0.63 13.68 -2.62
CA TYR A 210 0.16 12.47 -2.92
C TYR A 210 -0.59 11.44 -3.77
N GLN A 211 -1.93 11.50 -3.83
CA GLN A 211 -2.70 10.62 -4.70
C GLN A 211 -2.31 10.80 -6.18
N ALA A 212 -2.18 12.04 -6.62
CA ALA A 212 -1.75 12.35 -7.99
C ALA A 212 -0.32 11.85 -8.25
N VAL A 213 0.60 12.08 -7.32
CA VAL A 213 2.00 11.61 -7.41
C VAL A 213 2.07 10.09 -7.55
N HIS A 214 1.28 9.36 -6.76
CA HIS A 214 1.22 7.90 -6.83
C HIS A 214 0.61 7.39 -8.13
N ARG A 215 -0.47 8.03 -8.62
CA ARG A 215 -1.05 7.72 -9.93
C ARG A 215 -0.04 7.93 -11.06
N GLU A 216 0.65 9.08 -11.06
CA GLU A 216 1.68 9.39 -12.05
C GLU A 216 2.85 8.39 -11.99
N ALA A 217 3.30 8.01 -10.79
CA ALA A 217 4.32 6.98 -10.62
C ALA A 217 3.86 5.63 -11.18
N SER A 218 2.60 5.23 -10.92
CA SER A 218 2.02 4.01 -11.49
C SER A 218 1.92 4.08 -13.02
N GLN A 219 1.57 5.24 -13.58
CA GLN A 219 1.57 5.46 -15.02
C GLN A 219 2.97 5.31 -15.63
N LEU A 220 4.00 5.91 -14.99
CA LEU A 220 5.41 5.78 -15.42
C LEU A 220 5.88 4.31 -15.37
N LEU A 221 5.40 3.53 -14.43
CA LEU A 221 5.69 2.10 -14.31
C LEU A 221 4.93 1.23 -15.31
N GLY A 222 3.91 1.77 -15.99
CA GLY A 222 3.00 1.01 -16.84
C GLY A 222 2.02 0.14 -16.05
N ASP A 223 1.85 0.40 -14.77
CA ASP A 223 0.93 -0.33 -13.91
C ASP A 223 -0.51 0.12 -14.13
N HIS A 224 -1.45 -0.79 -13.97
CA HIS A 224 -2.86 -0.47 -13.75
C HIS A 224 -3.08 -0.28 -12.24
N ALA A 225 -3.55 0.88 -11.82
CA ALA A 225 -3.71 1.20 -10.41
C ALA A 225 -4.90 2.12 -10.13
N ILE A 226 -5.44 2.01 -8.91
CA ILE A 226 -6.35 2.99 -8.32
C ILE A 226 -5.75 3.50 -7.02
N VAL A 227 -5.66 4.80 -6.88
CA VAL A 227 -5.19 5.49 -5.69
C VAL A 227 -6.35 6.25 -5.05
N ILE A 228 -6.57 6.02 -3.76
CA ILE A 228 -7.59 6.73 -2.99
C ILE A 228 -7.00 7.37 -1.73
N LYS A 229 -7.72 8.31 -1.12
CA LYS A 229 -7.55 8.64 0.28
C LYS A 229 -8.40 7.69 1.11
N GLY A 230 -7.86 6.53 1.45
CA GLY A 230 -8.58 5.54 2.21
C GLY A 230 -8.72 5.88 3.70
N GLU A 231 -9.69 5.27 4.37
CA GLU A 231 -9.96 5.50 5.78
C GLU A 231 -8.80 5.01 6.65
N GLY A 232 -8.27 5.91 7.49
CA GLY A 232 -7.11 5.62 8.34
C GLY A 232 -5.80 5.45 7.59
N GLY A 233 -5.78 5.56 6.26
CA GLY A 233 -4.64 5.32 5.39
C GLY A 233 -4.56 3.88 4.87
N GLU A 234 -5.57 3.07 5.10
CA GLU A 234 -5.76 1.75 4.49
C GLU A 234 -6.70 1.84 3.27
N ILE A 235 -6.68 0.83 2.41
CA ILE A 235 -7.55 0.75 1.23
C ILE A 235 -8.95 0.38 1.71
N GLU A 236 -9.66 1.38 2.17
CA GLU A 236 -11.03 1.29 2.64
C GLU A 236 -11.77 2.59 2.28
N VAL A 237 -12.88 2.48 1.60
CA VAL A 237 -13.73 3.63 1.31
C VAL A 237 -14.45 4.05 2.59
N ASN A 238 -14.33 5.33 2.96
CA ASN A 238 -15.11 5.90 4.05
C ASN A 238 -16.52 6.23 3.54
N PRO A 239 -17.58 5.54 4.01
CA PRO A 239 -18.93 5.77 3.51
C PRO A 239 -19.53 7.13 3.93
N ASP A 240 -18.93 7.80 4.92
CA ASP A 240 -19.39 9.09 5.45
C ASP A 240 -18.84 10.30 4.70
N GLY A 241 -18.08 10.08 3.64
CA GLY A 241 -17.44 11.15 2.89
C GLY A 241 -17.31 10.84 1.41
N ILE A 242 -17.01 11.89 0.66
CA ILE A 242 -16.69 11.76 -0.77
C ILE A 242 -15.37 10.98 -0.91
N CYS A 243 -15.35 9.99 -1.81
CA CYS A 243 -14.17 9.26 -2.19
C CYS A 243 -13.74 9.65 -3.60
N HIS A 244 -12.56 10.25 -3.73
CA HIS A 244 -11.94 10.53 -5.02
C HIS A 244 -11.03 9.36 -5.41
N LEU A 245 -11.23 8.85 -6.62
CA LEU A 245 -10.44 7.79 -7.23
C LEU A 245 -9.52 8.41 -8.28
N TYR A 246 -8.23 8.15 -8.16
CA TYR A 246 -7.21 8.53 -9.12
C TYR A 246 -6.70 7.25 -9.79
N GLY A 247 -7.17 6.98 -11.01
CA GLY A 247 -6.84 5.76 -11.73
C GLY A 247 -5.81 5.96 -12.83
N THR A 248 -5.07 4.90 -13.14
CA THR A 248 -4.32 4.76 -14.38
C THR A 248 -4.58 3.37 -14.97
N GLU A 249 -4.83 3.32 -16.27
CA GLU A 249 -5.11 2.10 -17.00
C GLU A 249 -4.61 2.23 -18.43
N ASN A 250 -3.87 1.25 -18.95
CA ASN A 250 -3.32 1.25 -20.29
C ASN A 250 -2.53 2.54 -20.64
N GLY A 251 -1.82 3.11 -19.66
CA GLY A 251 -1.06 4.35 -19.79
C GLY A 251 -1.90 5.64 -19.76
N ALA A 252 -3.22 5.56 -19.63
CA ALA A 252 -4.11 6.70 -19.54
C ALA A 252 -4.58 6.94 -18.09
N ASN A 253 -4.54 8.18 -17.66
CA ASN A 253 -5.07 8.59 -16.35
C ASN A 253 -6.56 8.92 -16.45
N TRP A 254 -7.28 8.59 -15.37
CA TRP A 254 -8.69 8.95 -15.21
C TRP A 254 -8.97 9.30 -13.74
N ASP A 255 -10.01 10.11 -13.53
CA ASP A 255 -10.48 10.52 -12.20
C ASP A 255 -11.98 10.20 -12.09
N GLU A 256 -12.40 9.76 -10.91
CA GLU A 256 -13.80 9.48 -10.59
C GLU A 256 -14.11 9.92 -9.17
N GLU A 257 -15.31 10.45 -8.95
CA GLU A 257 -15.77 10.87 -7.64
C GLU A 257 -16.98 10.04 -7.21
N TRP A 258 -16.89 9.44 -6.04
CA TRP A 258 -17.97 8.70 -5.43
C TRP A 258 -18.57 9.52 -4.29
N PRO A 259 -19.86 9.83 -4.31
CA PRO A 259 -20.53 10.56 -3.23
C PRO A 259 -20.52 9.74 -1.94
N ALA A 260 -20.69 10.42 -0.82
CA ALA A 260 -20.97 9.77 0.45
C ALA A 260 -22.18 8.84 0.33
N LEU A 261 -22.09 7.65 0.91
CA LEU A 261 -23.18 6.67 0.93
C LEU A 261 -24.11 6.87 2.13
N SER A 262 -23.66 7.61 3.14
CA SER A 262 -24.43 7.96 4.32
C SER A 262 -24.75 9.45 4.35
N ALA A 263 -26.00 9.79 4.65
CA ALA A 263 -26.43 11.17 4.86
C ALA A 263 -25.97 11.74 6.22
N GLN A 264 -25.60 10.87 7.16
CA GLN A 264 -25.17 11.24 8.49
C GLN A 264 -23.82 10.58 8.81
N ARG A 265 -22.98 11.32 9.50
CA ARG A 265 -21.68 10.80 9.95
C ARG A 265 -21.87 9.79 11.08
N HIS A 266 -21.31 8.60 10.92
CA HIS A 266 -21.33 7.58 11.96
C HIS A 266 -20.41 7.97 13.13
N VAL A 267 -20.87 7.65 14.33
CA VAL A 267 -20.08 7.85 15.55
C VAL A 267 -18.98 6.79 15.59
N LYS A 268 -17.78 7.23 15.91
CA LYS A 268 -16.63 6.34 16.12
C LYS A 268 -16.93 5.40 17.30
N PRO A 269 -16.65 4.09 17.19
CA PRO A 269 -16.79 3.16 18.30
C PRO A 269 -15.79 3.48 19.44
N ASP A 270 -16.16 3.17 20.68
CA ASP A 270 -15.31 3.40 21.84
C ASP A 270 -14.06 2.51 21.83
N SER A 271 -14.16 1.32 21.28
CA SER A 271 -13.06 0.35 21.15
C SER A 271 -13.09 -0.35 19.80
N LEU A 272 -11.94 -0.85 19.35
CA LEU A 272 -11.82 -1.68 18.16
C LEU A 272 -11.73 -3.15 18.58
N ASP A 273 -12.89 -3.80 18.74
CA ASP A 273 -12.95 -5.22 19.09
C ASP A 273 -12.91 -6.10 17.83
N PRO A 274 -11.85 -6.88 17.60
CA PRO A 274 -11.75 -7.80 16.46
C PRO A 274 -12.87 -8.83 16.38
N GLN A 275 -13.44 -9.23 17.50
CA GLN A 275 -14.54 -10.22 17.53
C GLN A 275 -15.81 -9.67 16.85
N HIS A 276 -15.99 -8.35 16.86
CA HIS A 276 -17.10 -7.72 16.16
C HIS A 276 -17.02 -7.91 14.63
N LEU A 277 -15.80 -7.89 14.05
CA LEU A 277 -15.62 -8.23 12.62
C LEU A 277 -16.06 -9.66 12.31
N LEU A 278 -15.67 -10.61 13.16
CA LEU A 278 -16.04 -12.01 12.97
C LEU A 278 -17.53 -12.24 13.12
N ALA A 279 -18.15 -11.65 14.15
CA ALA A 279 -19.60 -11.71 14.36
C ALA A 279 -20.37 -11.10 13.19
N PHE A 280 -19.91 -9.96 12.68
CA PHE A 280 -20.50 -9.31 11.50
C PHE A 280 -20.32 -10.16 10.23
N TRP A 281 -19.16 -10.78 10.04
CA TRP A 281 -18.93 -11.72 8.93
C TRP A 281 -19.93 -12.87 8.95
N ARG A 282 -20.18 -13.44 10.14
CA ARG A 282 -21.12 -14.56 10.35
C ARG A 282 -22.60 -14.15 10.32
N GLY A 283 -22.90 -12.85 10.29
CA GLY A 283 -24.27 -12.35 10.36
C GLY A 283 -24.87 -12.42 11.78
N GLU A 284 -24.04 -12.51 12.81
CA GLU A 284 -24.39 -12.53 14.22
C GLU A 284 -24.44 -11.11 14.83
N ALA A 285 -23.90 -10.13 14.13
CA ALA A 285 -23.92 -8.72 14.51
C ALA A 285 -24.27 -7.83 13.31
N GLU A 286 -24.84 -6.68 13.59
CA GLU A 286 -25.10 -5.62 12.60
C GLU A 286 -24.20 -4.41 12.85
N ASP A 287 -23.72 -3.80 11.77
CA ASP A 287 -22.97 -2.54 11.78
C ASP A 287 -23.24 -1.78 10.49
N SER A 288 -23.94 -0.66 10.60
CA SER A 288 -24.34 0.15 9.43
C SER A 288 -23.14 0.77 8.73
N TYR A 289 -22.16 1.29 9.48
CA TYR A 289 -20.91 1.80 8.91
C TYR A 289 -20.12 0.68 8.24
N GLY A 290 -19.94 -0.43 8.96
CA GLY A 290 -19.20 -1.60 8.47
C GLY A 290 -19.79 -2.15 7.18
N ARG A 291 -21.11 -2.28 7.09
CA ARG A 291 -21.80 -2.72 5.87
C ARG A 291 -21.48 -1.81 4.68
N LEU A 292 -21.63 -0.49 4.85
CA LEU A 292 -21.37 0.47 3.78
C LEU A 292 -19.87 0.50 3.41
N ALA A 293 -18.97 0.44 4.39
CA ALA A 293 -17.53 0.40 4.16
C ALA A 293 -17.11 -0.85 3.39
N VAL A 294 -17.65 -2.03 3.75
CA VAL A 294 -17.39 -3.28 3.03
C VAL A 294 -17.90 -3.20 1.60
N LEU A 295 -19.15 -2.82 1.38
CA LEU A 295 -19.75 -2.78 0.04
C LEU A 295 -19.04 -1.79 -0.88
N SER A 296 -18.72 -0.59 -0.40
CA SER A 296 -18.01 0.40 -1.20
C SER A 296 -16.55 0.00 -1.48
N THR A 297 -15.90 -0.70 -0.56
CA THR A 297 -14.55 -1.21 -0.77
C THR A 297 -14.52 -2.41 -1.73
N LEU A 298 -15.54 -3.28 -1.68
CA LEU A 298 -15.77 -4.31 -2.70
C LEU A 298 -15.96 -3.67 -4.08
N ALA A 299 -16.84 -2.68 -4.19
CA ALA A 299 -17.09 -1.96 -5.43
C ALA A 299 -15.82 -1.27 -5.96
N LEU A 300 -14.99 -0.68 -5.09
CA LEU A 300 -13.70 -0.10 -5.46
C LEU A 300 -12.78 -1.13 -6.11
N ALA A 301 -12.67 -2.31 -5.53
CA ALA A 301 -11.83 -3.38 -6.07
C ALA A 301 -12.35 -3.90 -7.42
N LEU A 302 -13.66 -4.08 -7.56
CA LEU A 302 -14.31 -4.47 -8.82
C LEU A 302 -14.15 -3.39 -9.90
N ARG A 303 -14.23 -2.10 -9.51
CA ARG A 303 -13.93 -0.97 -10.40
C ARG A 303 -12.48 -1.04 -10.92
N GLY A 304 -11.55 -1.40 -10.04
CA GLY A 304 -10.15 -1.65 -10.41
C GLY A 304 -9.99 -2.81 -11.40
N LEU A 305 -10.84 -3.81 -11.33
CA LEU A 305 -10.85 -4.93 -12.28
C LEU A 305 -11.56 -4.60 -13.61
N GLY A 306 -12.02 -3.34 -13.79
CA GLY A 306 -12.59 -2.82 -15.03
C GLY A 306 -14.11 -2.75 -15.06
N GLU A 307 -14.81 -2.99 -13.94
CA GLU A 307 -16.27 -2.86 -13.92
C GLU A 307 -16.71 -1.40 -13.84
N PRO A 308 -17.74 -0.97 -14.58
CA PRO A 308 -18.35 0.33 -14.36
C PRO A 308 -18.92 0.45 -12.94
N ARG A 309 -18.96 1.66 -12.39
CA ARG A 309 -19.35 1.93 -11.00
C ARG A 309 -20.65 1.23 -10.58
N GLU A 310 -21.72 1.41 -11.35
CA GLU A 310 -23.06 0.86 -11.01
C GLU A 310 -23.05 -0.67 -11.00
N ALA A 311 -22.37 -1.28 -11.97
CA ALA A 311 -22.18 -2.73 -12.03
C ALA A 311 -21.34 -3.23 -10.86
N ALA A 312 -20.27 -2.51 -10.50
CA ALA A 312 -19.41 -2.84 -9.38
C ALA A 312 -20.17 -2.84 -8.05
N PHE A 313 -21.04 -1.85 -7.79
CA PHE A 313 -21.88 -1.84 -6.59
C PHE A 313 -22.92 -2.96 -6.59
N THR A 314 -23.58 -3.24 -7.71
CA THR A 314 -24.53 -4.35 -7.83
C THR A 314 -23.85 -5.69 -7.56
N ARG A 315 -22.69 -5.89 -8.14
CA ARG A 315 -21.91 -7.12 -7.92
C ARG A 315 -21.35 -7.20 -6.50
N ALA A 316 -20.92 -6.08 -5.90
CA ALA A 316 -20.47 -6.03 -4.53
C ALA A 316 -21.55 -6.52 -3.54
N GLU A 317 -22.80 -6.06 -3.74
CA GLU A 317 -23.93 -6.54 -2.94
C GLU A 317 -24.17 -8.04 -3.12
N ALA A 318 -24.15 -8.55 -4.36
CA ALA A 318 -24.30 -9.98 -4.63
C ALA A 318 -23.19 -10.83 -4.00
N ILE A 319 -21.93 -10.40 -4.11
CA ILE A 319 -20.78 -11.06 -3.48
C ILE A 319 -20.93 -11.06 -1.96
N TRP A 320 -21.32 -9.93 -1.37
CA TRP A 320 -21.50 -9.83 0.07
C TRP A 320 -22.63 -10.74 0.58
N GLN A 321 -23.72 -10.86 -0.15
CA GLN A 321 -24.80 -11.76 0.21
C GLN A 321 -24.44 -13.25 0.07
N ALA A 322 -23.60 -13.59 -0.90
CA ALA A 322 -23.15 -14.97 -1.16
C ALA A 322 -21.95 -15.42 -0.31
N ARG A 323 -21.41 -14.56 0.56
CA ARG A 323 -20.14 -14.78 1.30
C ARG A 323 -20.11 -15.94 2.28
N ARG A 324 -21.22 -16.66 2.49
CA ARG A 324 -21.38 -17.78 3.47
C ARG A 324 -20.94 -19.10 2.91
#